data_db3de86cee3c3bbb1256ae3fb8323f49
#
_entry.id   db3de86cee3c3bbb1256ae3fb8323f49
#
_cell.length_a   1.000
_cell.length_b   1.000
_cell.length_c   1.000
_cell.angle_alpha   90.00
_cell.angle_beta   90.00
_cell.angle_gamma   90.00
#
_symmetry.space_group_name_H-M   'P 1'
#
loop_
_entity.id
_entity.type
_entity.pdbx_description
1 polymer ?
#
loop_
_entity_poly.entity_id
_entity_poly.type
_entity_poly.pdbx_seq_one_letter_code
_entity_poly.pdbx_strand_id
1 'polypeptide(L)'
;TTGIQLTASSSDVQLAGNLDLTATQTGQDSFASVLGISNDSGKMVVSGPTSLRLVTNAPFDAKGITASGKADMSFLGDVEIAVTGSASGSALYTTYRYDYSTQAGICPVISLGTDGKAVTLNSSGYGINNQGGSVSLTGQRINITGSTGVFVEGGGNENVFADVRFDGPTTINADKAIVTSIKAGEQVGASVTFAYNPTPINVPVTKESADSKVRGSVTGSSGTINKENAGSLAFYGDISNFSGVFNQKGGTTFLSEGAAGYFGKAQLAVTGGALVAPTLSFQKTGKLTLAG
;
A
#
# COMPACT_ATOMS: atom_id res chain seq x y z
N THR A 1 -19.06 15.57 -1.91
CA THR A 1 -18.30 16.58 -2.70
C THR A 1 -17.15 15.88 -3.38
N THR A 2 -16.98 16.05 -4.68
CA THR A 2 -15.88 15.49 -5.47
C THR A 2 -15.10 16.65 -6.10
N GLY A 3 -13.77 16.63 -5.99
CA GLY A 3 -12.91 17.65 -6.59
C GLY A 3 -12.76 17.41 -8.10
N ILE A 4 -12.15 16.30 -8.51
CA ILE A 4 -11.97 15.89 -9.91
C ILE A 4 -12.57 14.52 -10.10
N GLN A 5 -13.41 14.35 -11.12
CA GLN A 5 -14.02 13.07 -11.45
C GLN A 5 -13.86 12.74 -12.93
N LEU A 6 -13.36 11.54 -13.22
CA LEU A 6 -13.25 10.96 -14.55
C LEU A 6 -14.15 9.71 -14.62
N THR A 7 -15.15 9.73 -15.49
CA THR A 7 -16.16 8.66 -15.57
C THR A 7 -16.22 7.95 -16.92
N ALA A 8 -15.59 8.52 -17.94
CA ALA A 8 -15.63 7.97 -19.30
C ALA A 8 -14.36 7.20 -19.63
N SER A 9 -14.51 6.01 -20.21
CA SER A 9 -13.38 5.12 -20.58
C SER A 9 -12.45 5.67 -21.65
N SER A 10 -12.85 6.73 -22.33
CA SER A 10 -12.03 7.44 -23.33
C SER A 10 -11.40 8.73 -22.81
N SER A 11 -11.53 9.01 -21.51
CA SER A 11 -10.93 10.21 -20.92
C SER A 11 -9.41 10.06 -20.88
N ASP A 12 -8.70 11.01 -21.47
CA ASP A 12 -7.25 11.19 -21.31
C ASP A 12 -7.02 12.61 -20.77
N VAL A 13 -6.58 12.71 -19.53
CA VAL A 13 -6.36 13.99 -18.85
C VAL A 13 -4.89 14.12 -18.52
N GLN A 14 -4.27 15.17 -19.03
CA GLN A 14 -2.88 15.53 -18.75
C GLN A 14 -2.81 16.88 -18.05
N LEU A 15 -2.27 16.91 -16.84
CA LEU A 15 -2.03 18.11 -16.07
C LEU A 15 -0.52 18.36 -15.99
N ALA A 16 -0.06 19.40 -16.68
CA ALA A 16 1.36 19.71 -16.74
C ALA A 16 1.89 20.51 -15.53
N GLY A 17 1.00 21.11 -14.75
CA GLY A 17 1.33 21.96 -13.61
C GLY A 17 1.08 21.28 -12.27
N ASN A 18 1.14 22.09 -11.21
CA ASN A 18 0.81 21.67 -9.86
C ASN A 18 -0.68 21.38 -9.74
N LEU A 19 -1.02 20.33 -9.01
CA LEU A 19 -2.37 20.03 -8.61
C LEU A 19 -2.49 20.24 -7.10
N ASP A 20 -3.22 21.28 -6.70
CA ASP A 20 -3.53 21.56 -5.30
C ASP A 20 -5.04 21.57 -5.10
N LEU A 21 -5.53 20.71 -4.24
CA LEU A 21 -6.95 20.58 -3.95
C LEU A 21 -7.19 20.47 -2.45
N THR A 22 -7.95 21.43 -1.92
CA THR A 22 -8.41 21.40 -0.55
C THR A 22 -9.93 21.29 -0.52
N ALA A 23 -10.44 20.31 0.22
CA ALA A 23 -11.87 20.15 0.45
C ALA A 23 -12.14 19.96 1.94
N THR A 24 -13.09 20.73 2.47
CA THR A 24 -13.53 20.65 3.85
C THR A 24 -15.03 20.40 3.90
N GLN A 25 -15.43 19.36 4.61
CA GLN A 25 -16.84 19.09 4.89
C GLN A 25 -17.14 19.41 6.35
N THR A 26 -18.06 20.33 6.55
CA THR A 26 -18.49 20.80 7.88
C THR A 26 -19.87 20.30 8.29
N GLY A 27 -20.65 19.76 7.35
CA GLY A 27 -22.00 19.22 7.60
C GLY A 27 -21.96 17.87 8.31
N GLN A 28 -22.97 17.59 9.15
CA GLN A 28 -23.14 16.30 9.84
C GLN A 28 -24.03 15.32 9.06
N ASP A 29 -24.26 15.53 7.76
CA ASP A 29 -25.07 14.64 6.95
C ASP A 29 -24.41 13.26 6.85
N SER A 30 -25.12 12.28 7.34
CA SER A 30 -24.64 10.91 7.56
C SER A 30 -24.33 10.12 6.26
N PHE A 31 -24.50 10.71 5.08
CA PHE A 31 -24.27 10.06 3.79
C PHE A 31 -23.32 10.81 2.86
N ALA A 32 -22.70 11.88 3.32
CA ALA A 32 -21.83 12.68 2.48
C ALA A 32 -20.40 12.13 2.47
N SER A 33 -19.90 11.79 1.30
CA SER A 33 -18.48 11.48 1.08
C SER A 33 -17.71 12.70 0.55
N VAL A 34 -16.44 12.79 0.91
CA VAL A 34 -15.49 13.75 0.32
C VAL A 34 -14.49 12.99 -0.51
N LEU A 35 -14.48 13.24 -1.81
CA LEU A 35 -13.55 12.65 -2.76
C LEU A 35 -12.65 13.75 -3.33
N GLY A 36 -11.34 13.57 -3.26
CA GLY A 36 -10.39 14.45 -3.91
C GLY A 36 -10.37 14.21 -5.42
N ILE A 37 -9.79 13.12 -5.85
CA ILE A 37 -9.76 12.68 -7.24
C ILE A 37 -10.46 11.33 -7.33
N SER A 38 -11.39 11.18 -8.27
CA SER A 38 -12.05 9.92 -8.56
C SER A 38 -11.91 9.58 -10.04
N ASN A 39 -11.41 8.38 -10.33
CA ASN A 39 -11.30 7.86 -11.69
C ASN A 39 -11.86 6.43 -11.75
N ASP A 40 -12.95 6.26 -12.48
CA ASP A 40 -13.58 4.95 -12.68
C ASP A 40 -13.14 4.26 -13.98
N SER A 41 -12.62 5.06 -14.93
CA SER A 41 -12.05 4.57 -16.18
C SER A 41 -11.42 5.73 -16.96
N GLY A 42 -10.35 5.45 -17.65
CA GLY A 42 -9.62 6.47 -18.40
C GLY A 42 -8.23 6.74 -17.81
N LYS A 43 -7.47 7.53 -18.53
CA LYS A 43 -6.08 7.83 -18.18
C LYS A 43 -5.95 9.21 -17.57
N MET A 44 -5.16 9.33 -16.51
CA MET A 44 -4.82 10.60 -15.90
C MET A 44 -3.31 10.66 -15.65
N VAL A 45 -2.66 11.71 -16.12
CA VAL A 45 -1.25 11.99 -15.85
C VAL A 45 -1.11 13.37 -15.23
N VAL A 46 -0.49 13.45 -14.06
CA VAL A 46 -0.13 14.70 -13.41
C VAL A 46 1.39 14.79 -13.35
N SER A 47 1.97 15.74 -14.09
CA SER A 47 3.42 15.88 -14.21
C SER A 47 4.05 16.71 -13.10
N GLY A 48 3.30 17.65 -12.53
CA GLY A 48 3.74 18.50 -11.42
C GLY A 48 3.48 17.90 -10.05
N PRO A 49 3.90 18.59 -8.98
CA PRO A 49 3.54 18.25 -7.62
C PRO A 49 2.03 18.14 -7.42
N THR A 50 1.63 17.17 -6.59
CA THR A 50 0.22 16.95 -6.23
C THR A 50 0.05 17.07 -4.72
N SER A 51 -0.84 17.96 -4.30
CA SER A 51 -1.23 18.17 -2.91
C SER A 51 -2.75 18.04 -2.77
N LEU A 52 -3.20 17.06 -2.02
CA LEU A 52 -4.62 16.84 -1.72
C LEU A 52 -4.83 16.92 -0.22
N ARG A 53 -5.67 17.85 0.23
CA ARG A 53 -6.03 18.00 1.63
C ARG A 53 -7.54 17.90 1.81
N LEU A 54 -7.98 16.84 2.44
CA LEU A 54 -9.39 16.60 2.74
C LEU A 54 -9.60 16.58 4.26
N VAL A 55 -10.55 17.38 4.72
CA VAL A 55 -10.94 17.45 6.12
C VAL A 55 -12.44 17.15 6.21
N THR A 56 -12.80 16.19 7.05
CA THR A 56 -14.21 15.89 7.29
C THR A 56 -14.49 15.71 8.77
N ASN A 57 -15.63 16.17 9.22
CA ASN A 57 -16.16 15.93 10.56
C ASN A 57 -17.18 14.79 10.58
N ALA A 58 -17.48 14.22 9.41
CA ALA A 58 -18.45 13.14 9.28
C ALA A 58 -17.81 11.77 9.57
N PRO A 59 -18.56 10.81 10.15
CA PRO A 59 -18.07 9.46 10.36
C PRO A 59 -17.85 8.67 9.05
N PHE A 60 -18.12 9.28 7.89
CA PHE A 60 -18.15 8.64 6.58
C PHE A 60 -16.96 8.94 5.70
N ASP A 61 -16.84 8.13 4.65
CA ASP A 61 -15.75 8.02 3.71
C ASP A 61 -15.18 9.35 3.20
N ALA A 62 -13.92 9.63 3.55
CA ALA A 62 -13.12 10.62 2.84
C ALA A 62 -12.01 9.88 2.09
N LYS A 63 -11.86 10.14 0.80
CA LYS A 63 -10.86 9.48 -0.04
C LYS A 63 -10.08 10.52 -0.83
N GLY A 64 -8.75 10.51 -0.68
CA GLY A 64 -7.86 11.40 -1.42
C GLY A 64 -7.89 11.07 -2.91
N ILE A 65 -7.39 9.92 -3.28
CA ILE A 65 -7.49 9.36 -4.63
C ILE A 65 -8.34 8.10 -4.58
N THR A 66 -9.30 7.99 -5.48
CA THR A 66 -10.11 6.81 -5.71
C THR A 66 -9.95 6.34 -7.13
N ALA A 67 -9.66 5.06 -7.33
CA ALA A 67 -9.59 4.47 -8.65
C ALA A 67 -10.35 3.13 -8.71
N SER A 68 -11.06 2.92 -9.80
CA SER A 68 -11.77 1.68 -10.07
C SER A 68 -11.75 1.31 -11.55
N GLY A 69 -12.09 0.07 -11.86
CA GLY A 69 -12.23 -0.37 -13.24
C GLY A 69 -10.97 -0.18 -14.09
N LYS A 70 -11.08 0.46 -15.24
CA LYS A 70 -9.98 0.70 -16.18
C LYS A 70 -9.19 1.98 -15.90
N ALA A 71 -9.25 2.51 -14.69
CA ALA A 71 -8.49 3.70 -14.35
C ALA A 71 -6.98 3.43 -14.46
N ASP A 72 -6.27 4.32 -15.15
CA ASP A 72 -4.81 4.36 -15.24
C ASP A 72 -4.36 5.76 -14.80
N MET A 73 -3.70 5.85 -13.65
CA MET A 73 -3.34 7.13 -13.05
C MET A 73 -1.85 7.19 -12.74
N SER A 74 -1.20 8.27 -13.16
CA SER A 74 0.21 8.51 -12.92
C SER A 74 0.45 9.91 -12.37
N PHE A 75 1.10 10.00 -11.21
CA PHE A 75 1.50 11.25 -10.56
C PHE A 75 3.03 11.29 -10.52
N LEU A 76 3.64 12.10 -11.38
CA LEU A 76 5.09 12.07 -11.63
C LEU A 76 5.90 13.00 -10.73
N GLY A 77 5.25 13.96 -10.07
CA GLY A 77 5.87 14.91 -9.13
C GLY A 77 5.92 14.38 -7.70
N ASP A 78 6.22 15.28 -6.77
CA ASP A 78 6.00 15.03 -5.35
C ASP A 78 4.50 14.84 -5.10
N VAL A 79 4.15 13.88 -4.25
CA VAL A 79 2.74 13.58 -3.92
C VAL A 79 2.53 13.70 -2.42
N GLU A 80 1.62 14.56 -2.03
CA GLU A 80 1.17 14.71 -0.65
C GLU A 80 -0.35 14.57 -0.58
N ILE A 81 -0.83 13.58 0.15
CA ILE A 81 -2.26 13.36 0.35
C ILE A 81 -2.54 13.28 1.84
N ALA A 82 -3.39 14.19 2.33
CA ALA A 82 -3.82 14.23 3.72
C ALA A 82 -5.34 14.12 3.83
N VAL A 83 -5.82 13.08 4.52
CA VAL A 83 -7.24 12.84 4.80
C VAL A 83 -7.44 12.78 6.30
N THR A 84 -8.17 13.73 6.87
CA THR A 84 -8.37 13.86 8.31
C THR A 84 -9.84 13.86 8.70
N GLY A 85 -10.14 13.35 9.89
CA GLY A 85 -11.47 13.37 10.50
C GLY A 85 -12.33 12.13 10.25
N SER A 86 -11.94 11.22 9.35
CA SER A 86 -12.66 9.98 9.09
C SER A 86 -11.84 8.76 9.47
N ALA A 87 -12.37 7.92 10.35
CA ALA A 87 -11.73 6.64 10.73
C ALA A 87 -11.76 5.61 9.59
N SER A 88 -12.69 5.74 8.64
CA SER A 88 -12.78 4.93 7.43
C SER A 88 -12.12 5.59 6.21
N GLY A 89 -11.61 6.81 6.37
CA GLY A 89 -10.97 7.57 5.30
C GLY A 89 -9.72 6.88 4.75
N SER A 90 -9.40 7.15 3.50
CA SER A 90 -8.22 6.62 2.83
C SER A 90 -7.49 7.72 2.07
N ALA A 91 -6.16 7.80 2.20
CA ALA A 91 -5.40 8.67 1.32
C ALA A 91 -5.45 8.14 -0.13
N LEU A 92 -5.29 6.83 -0.30
CA LEU A 92 -5.47 6.14 -1.57
C LEU A 92 -6.45 4.98 -1.40
N TYR A 93 -7.45 4.92 -2.26
CA TYR A 93 -8.42 3.83 -2.33
C TYR A 93 -8.50 3.27 -3.75
N THR A 94 -8.37 1.96 -3.88
CA THR A 94 -8.56 1.27 -5.15
C THR A 94 -9.52 0.11 -4.99
N THR A 95 -10.31 -0.12 -6.02
CA THR A 95 -11.23 -1.26 -6.07
C THR A 95 -11.42 -1.72 -7.51
N TYR A 96 -11.70 -2.98 -7.68
CA TYR A 96 -12.04 -3.52 -8.99
C TYR A 96 -13.49 -3.16 -9.41
N ARG A 97 -13.76 -3.29 -10.68
CA ARG A 97 -15.11 -3.27 -11.25
C ARG A 97 -15.38 -4.57 -11.99
N TYR A 98 -16.50 -5.19 -11.73
CA TYR A 98 -16.89 -6.40 -12.44
C TYR A 98 -17.38 -6.08 -13.86
N ASP A 99 -16.85 -6.79 -14.85
CA ASP A 99 -17.31 -6.71 -16.24
C ASP A 99 -18.15 -7.96 -16.55
N TYR A 100 -19.46 -7.75 -16.66
CA TYR A 100 -20.41 -8.81 -16.95
C TYR A 100 -20.22 -9.46 -18.33
N SER A 101 -19.59 -8.75 -19.28
CA SER A 101 -19.34 -9.28 -20.63
C SER A 101 -18.19 -10.28 -20.68
N THR A 102 -17.16 -10.06 -19.88
CA THR A 102 -15.97 -10.92 -19.79
C THR A 102 -15.99 -11.84 -18.57
N GLN A 103 -16.94 -11.66 -17.67
CA GLN A 103 -17.02 -12.33 -16.37
C GLN A 103 -15.71 -12.21 -15.56
N ALA A 104 -15.07 -11.05 -15.61
CA ALA A 104 -13.79 -10.79 -14.94
C ALA A 104 -13.79 -9.47 -14.18
N GLY A 105 -12.99 -9.39 -13.14
CA GLY A 105 -12.70 -8.14 -12.45
C GLY A 105 -11.72 -7.30 -13.28
N ILE A 106 -12.09 -6.06 -13.52
CA ILE A 106 -11.20 -5.07 -14.12
C ILE A 106 -10.62 -4.23 -13.01
N CYS A 107 -9.29 -4.15 -12.96
CA CYS A 107 -8.53 -3.55 -11.89
C CYS A 107 -7.81 -2.27 -12.35
N PRO A 108 -7.79 -1.21 -11.52
CA PRO A 108 -7.07 0.01 -11.82
C PRO A 108 -5.55 -0.17 -11.67
N VAL A 109 -4.82 0.74 -12.31
CA VAL A 109 -3.37 0.89 -12.16
C VAL A 109 -3.07 2.31 -11.67
N ILE A 110 -2.31 2.43 -10.59
CA ILE A 110 -1.89 3.72 -10.03
C ILE A 110 -0.40 3.74 -9.82
N SER A 111 0.23 4.81 -10.26
CA SER A 111 1.65 5.10 -10.02
C SER A 111 1.79 6.44 -9.32
N LEU A 112 2.43 6.47 -8.16
CA LEU A 112 2.69 7.67 -7.37
C LEU A 112 4.19 7.94 -7.25
N GLY A 113 4.60 9.14 -7.66
CA GLY A 113 5.98 9.60 -7.62
C GLY A 113 6.86 9.00 -8.71
N THR A 114 8.06 9.47 -8.75
CA THR A 114 9.18 8.99 -9.58
C THR A 114 10.48 9.11 -8.80
N ASP A 115 11.59 8.63 -9.34
CA ASP A 115 12.91 8.78 -8.73
C ASP A 115 13.20 10.24 -8.37
N GLY A 116 13.76 10.46 -7.18
CA GLY A 116 14.07 11.79 -6.66
C GLY A 116 12.87 12.56 -6.12
N LYS A 117 11.65 12.00 -6.14
CA LYS A 117 10.44 12.62 -5.59
C LYS A 117 10.04 12.02 -4.26
N ALA A 118 9.19 12.73 -3.50
CA ALA A 118 8.65 12.25 -2.25
C ALA A 118 7.16 11.87 -2.42
N VAL A 119 6.76 10.78 -1.77
CA VAL A 119 5.36 10.37 -1.66
C VAL A 119 4.97 10.33 -0.19
N THR A 120 3.95 11.10 0.18
CA THR A 120 3.43 11.16 1.56
C THR A 120 1.93 10.92 1.55
N LEU A 121 1.51 9.85 2.20
CA LEU A 121 0.11 9.47 2.33
C LEU A 121 -0.27 9.46 3.82
N ASN A 122 -1.08 10.43 4.23
CA ASN A 122 -1.55 10.56 5.60
C ASN A 122 -3.07 10.37 5.65
N SER A 123 -3.55 9.53 6.55
CA SER A 123 -4.98 9.39 6.78
C SER A 123 -5.30 9.11 8.23
N SER A 124 -6.45 9.55 8.72
CA SER A 124 -6.96 9.09 10.01
C SER A 124 -7.37 7.60 9.99
N GLY A 125 -7.70 7.06 8.81
CA GLY A 125 -8.05 5.66 8.57
C GLY A 125 -6.92 4.91 7.89
N TYR A 126 -7.01 4.75 6.57
CA TYR A 126 -6.07 3.98 5.77
C TYR A 126 -5.11 4.89 4.99
N GLY A 127 -3.81 4.65 5.09
CA GLY A 127 -2.85 5.25 4.15
C GLY A 127 -3.11 4.74 2.72
N ILE A 128 -3.12 3.43 2.55
CA ILE A 128 -3.53 2.75 1.30
C ILE A 128 -4.59 1.71 1.65
N ASN A 129 -5.71 1.74 0.94
CA ASN A 129 -6.76 0.72 0.98
C ASN A 129 -6.95 0.17 -0.44
N ASN A 130 -6.27 -0.93 -0.74
CA ASN A 130 -6.31 -1.57 -2.04
C ASN A 130 -7.18 -2.83 -1.99
N GLN A 131 -8.37 -2.75 -2.58
CA GLN A 131 -9.34 -3.84 -2.71
C GLN A 131 -9.44 -4.35 -4.15
N GLY A 132 -8.38 -4.21 -4.91
CA GLY A 132 -8.20 -4.65 -6.28
C GLY A 132 -7.41 -3.63 -7.10
N GLY A 133 -6.42 -4.10 -7.82
CA GLY A 133 -5.57 -3.31 -8.68
C GLY A 133 -4.11 -3.27 -8.26
N SER A 134 -3.32 -2.62 -9.10
CA SER A 134 -1.90 -2.43 -8.90
C SER A 134 -1.60 -1.00 -8.48
N VAL A 135 -0.90 -0.86 -7.36
CA VAL A 135 -0.43 0.42 -6.83
C VAL A 135 1.09 0.37 -6.73
N SER A 136 1.77 1.27 -7.42
CA SER A 136 3.21 1.43 -7.31
C SER A 136 3.58 2.80 -6.75
N LEU A 137 4.51 2.82 -5.80
CA LEU A 137 5.07 4.03 -5.22
C LEU A 137 6.58 4.03 -5.47
N THR A 138 7.04 5.07 -6.17
CA THR A 138 8.44 5.26 -6.49
C THR A 138 8.91 6.59 -5.94
N GLY A 139 10.10 6.63 -5.30
CA GLY A 139 10.60 7.90 -4.80
C GLY A 139 11.84 7.79 -3.94
N GLN A 140 12.45 8.94 -3.66
CA GLN A 140 13.56 9.04 -2.71
C GLN A 140 13.10 8.89 -1.25
N ARG A 141 11.81 9.05 -0.99
CA ARG A 141 11.19 8.89 0.33
C ARG A 141 9.69 8.62 0.19
N ILE A 142 9.23 7.53 0.76
CA ILE A 142 7.82 7.16 0.82
C ILE A 142 7.39 7.09 2.28
N ASN A 143 6.43 7.91 2.68
CA ASN A 143 5.89 7.95 4.03
C ASN A 143 4.39 7.63 4.02
N ILE A 144 3.98 6.68 4.83
CA ILE A 144 2.58 6.28 4.96
C ILE A 144 2.20 6.29 6.44
N THR A 145 1.14 7.01 6.78
CA THR A 145 0.58 7.04 8.13
C THR A 145 -0.93 6.81 8.11
N GLY A 146 -1.43 6.21 9.17
CA GLY A 146 -2.86 5.92 9.34
C GLY A 146 -3.13 5.09 10.58
N SER A 147 -4.37 4.81 10.91
CA SER A 147 -4.68 3.71 11.83
C SER A 147 -4.32 2.37 11.19
N THR A 148 -4.52 2.26 9.87
CA THR A 148 -3.99 1.19 9.03
C THR A 148 -3.09 1.82 7.96
N GLY A 149 -1.82 1.41 7.89
CA GLY A 149 -0.87 1.92 6.90
C GLY A 149 -1.24 1.44 5.49
N VAL A 150 -1.18 0.12 5.28
CA VAL A 150 -1.46 -0.54 4.01
C VAL A 150 -2.42 -1.69 4.24
N PHE A 151 -3.58 -1.61 3.65
CA PHE A 151 -4.55 -2.70 3.57
C PHE A 151 -4.61 -3.20 2.12
N VAL A 152 -4.46 -4.51 1.93
CA VAL A 152 -4.51 -5.14 0.61
C VAL A 152 -5.45 -6.35 0.67
N GLU A 153 -6.52 -6.31 -0.11
CA GLU A 153 -7.49 -7.40 -0.20
C GLU A 153 -7.65 -7.86 -1.64
N GLY A 154 -7.23 -9.09 -1.91
CA GLY A 154 -7.46 -9.77 -3.20
C GLY A 154 -8.61 -10.75 -3.13
N GLY A 155 -9.01 -11.27 -4.26
CA GLY A 155 -10.05 -12.30 -4.35
C GLY A 155 -11.43 -11.74 -4.69
N GLY A 156 -12.36 -12.64 -4.83
CA GLY A 156 -13.68 -12.44 -5.40
C GLY A 156 -13.84 -13.46 -6.52
N ASN A 157 -15.03 -13.87 -6.84
CA ASN A 157 -15.30 -14.85 -7.91
C ASN A 157 -14.73 -14.43 -9.30
N GLU A 158 -14.05 -13.29 -9.36
CA GLU A 158 -13.64 -12.61 -10.59
C GLU A 158 -12.12 -12.57 -10.80
N ASN A 159 -11.34 -13.36 -10.07
CA ASN A 159 -9.88 -13.39 -10.16
C ASN A 159 -9.20 -12.03 -9.93
N VAL A 160 -9.70 -11.26 -8.98
CA VAL A 160 -9.16 -9.95 -8.62
C VAL A 160 -7.93 -10.12 -7.76
N PHE A 161 -6.79 -9.62 -8.22
CA PHE A 161 -5.63 -9.47 -7.37
C PHE A 161 -5.43 -8.02 -6.97
N ALA A 162 -4.78 -7.82 -5.83
CA ALA A 162 -4.41 -6.52 -5.32
C ALA A 162 -2.93 -6.54 -4.95
N ASP A 163 -2.16 -5.61 -5.46
CA ASP A 163 -0.76 -5.47 -5.09
C ASP A 163 -0.38 -4.02 -4.78
N VAL A 164 0.54 -3.88 -3.85
CA VAL A 164 1.20 -2.61 -3.52
C VAL A 164 2.70 -2.83 -3.59
N ARG A 165 3.38 -2.02 -4.40
CA ARG A 165 4.82 -2.10 -4.60
C ARG A 165 5.51 -0.80 -4.20
N PHE A 166 6.58 -0.90 -3.45
CA PHE A 166 7.43 0.19 -3.00
C PHE A 166 8.81 0.09 -3.67
N ASP A 167 9.10 1.02 -4.57
CA ASP A 167 10.38 1.15 -5.28
C ASP A 167 11.23 2.31 -4.73
N GLY A 168 11.13 2.60 -3.44
CA GLY A 168 11.89 3.60 -2.72
C GLY A 168 11.99 3.31 -1.22
N PRO A 169 12.85 4.04 -0.49
CA PRO A 169 12.91 3.96 0.96
C PRO A 169 11.55 4.30 1.56
N THR A 170 10.98 3.33 2.30
CA THR A 170 9.58 3.41 2.73
C THR A 170 9.47 3.38 4.25
N THR A 171 8.74 4.33 4.82
CA THR A 171 8.33 4.31 6.22
C THR A 171 6.82 4.15 6.31
N ILE A 172 6.35 3.08 6.93
CA ILE A 172 4.96 2.88 7.30
C ILE A 172 4.87 3.02 8.81
N ASN A 173 4.07 3.97 9.28
CA ASN A 173 3.87 4.25 10.70
C ASN A 173 2.36 4.25 11.00
N ALA A 174 1.88 3.16 11.57
CA ALA A 174 0.46 2.92 11.81
C ALA A 174 0.27 1.89 12.94
N ASP A 175 -0.90 1.84 13.56
CA ASP A 175 -1.22 0.79 14.55
C ASP A 175 -1.20 -0.59 13.88
N LYS A 176 -1.85 -0.68 12.69
CA LYS A 176 -1.77 -1.82 11.79
C LYS A 176 -0.98 -1.40 10.56
N ALA A 177 0.32 -1.68 10.55
CA ALA A 177 1.17 -1.20 9.46
C ALA A 177 0.83 -1.88 8.12
N ILE A 178 0.65 -3.20 8.12
CA ILE A 178 0.27 -3.97 6.94
C ILE A 178 -0.81 -4.96 7.32
N VAL A 179 -1.88 -4.98 6.54
CA VAL A 179 -2.96 -5.96 6.63
C VAL A 179 -3.19 -6.56 5.26
N THR A 180 -3.05 -7.89 5.14
CA THR A 180 -3.34 -8.61 3.91
C THR A 180 -4.53 -9.54 4.10
N SER A 181 -5.39 -9.63 3.09
CA SER A 181 -6.55 -10.50 3.09
C SER A 181 -6.79 -11.08 1.69
N ILE A 182 -7.23 -12.32 1.63
CA ILE A 182 -7.79 -12.91 0.42
C ILE A 182 -9.19 -13.39 0.79
N LYS A 183 -10.18 -13.01 0.01
CA LYS A 183 -11.57 -13.45 0.24
C LYS A 183 -11.66 -14.97 0.16
N ALA A 184 -12.44 -15.56 1.04
CA ALA A 184 -12.54 -17.02 1.16
C ALA A 184 -13.02 -17.67 -0.16
N GLY A 185 -12.39 -18.78 -0.53
CA GLY A 185 -12.71 -19.53 -1.76
C GLY A 185 -11.90 -19.14 -3.00
N GLU A 186 -10.98 -18.17 -2.88
CA GLU A 186 -10.27 -17.57 -3.99
C GLU A 186 -8.80 -17.97 -4.04
N GLN A 187 -8.25 -18.08 -5.25
CA GLN A 187 -6.84 -18.39 -5.47
C GLN A 187 -5.98 -17.18 -5.83
N VAL A 188 -6.56 -15.99 -5.93
CA VAL A 188 -5.90 -14.79 -6.43
C VAL A 188 -5.40 -13.92 -5.30
N GLY A 189 -4.18 -13.39 -5.45
CA GLY A 189 -3.36 -12.90 -4.36
C GLY A 189 -3.60 -11.47 -3.93
N ALA A 190 -3.31 -11.23 -2.67
CA ALA A 190 -3.00 -9.92 -2.11
C ALA A 190 -1.49 -9.87 -1.87
N SER A 191 -0.80 -8.83 -2.35
CA SER A 191 0.64 -8.73 -2.16
C SER A 191 1.12 -7.33 -1.77
N VAL A 192 2.16 -7.29 -0.93
CA VAL A 192 2.93 -6.08 -0.61
C VAL A 192 4.38 -6.37 -0.92
N THR A 193 5.00 -5.58 -1.78
CA THR A 193 6.37 -5.79 -2.24
C THR A 193 7.26 -4.60 -1.89
N PHE A 194 8.35 -4.84 -1.17
CA PHE A 194 9.43 -3.90 -0.92
C PHE A 194 10.58 -4.20 -1.89
N ALA A 195 10.72 -3.38 -2.91
CA ALA A 195 11.59 -3.62 -4.06
C ALA A 195 12.68 -2.54 -4.25
N TYR A 196 12.89 -1.69 -3.25
CA TYR A 196 13.93 -0.67 -3.31
C TYR A 196 15.32 -1.29 -3.57
N ASN A 197 16.02 -0.70 -4.52
CA ASN A 197 17.37 -1.10 -4.91
C ASN A 197 18.34 0.07 -4.75
N PRO A 198 18.90 0.28 -3.54
CA PRO A 198 19.83 1.37 -3.29
C PRO A 198 21.14 1.21 -4.07
N THR A 199 21.82 2.32 -4.31
CA THR A 199 23.23 2.26 -4.69
C THR A 199 24.02 1.56 -3.58
N PRO A 200 24.82 0.54 -3.89
CA PRO A 200 25.57 -0.18 -2.87
C PRO A 200 26.49 0.76 -2.06
N ILE A 201 26.37 0.69 -0.73
CA ILE A 201 27.26 1.36 0.20
C ILE A 201 27.97 0.30 1.04
N ASN A 202 29.29 0.41 1.19
CA ASN A 202 30.10 -0.52 1.98
C ASN A 202 30.03 -0.21 3.51
N VAL A 203 28.84 0.01 4.01
CA VAL A 203 28.61 0.20 5.45
C VAL A 203 27.66 -0.90 5.92
N PRO A 204 27.96 -1.56 7.05
CA PRO A 204 27.04 -2.54 7.62
C PRO A 204 25.67 -1.91 7.88
N VAL A 205 24.63 -2.50 7.33
CA VAL A 205 23.26 -2.06 7.58
C VAL A 205 22.79 -2.62 8.91
N THR A 206 22.27 -1.76 9.76
CA THR A 206 21.60 -2.12 11.01
C THR A 206 20.08 -1.98 10.87
N LYS A 207 19.34 -2.43 11.87
CA LYS A 207 17.88 -2.25 11.90
C LYS A 207 17.49 -0.77 11.89
N GLU A 208 18.24 0.08 12.60
CA GLU A 208 17.99 1.52 12.70
C GLU A 208 18.31 2.26 11.41
N SER A 209 19.33 1.81 10.68
CA SER A 209 19.74 2.37 9.40
C SER A 209 19.03 1.73 8.18
N ALA A 210 18.11 0.78 8.40
CA ALA A 210 17.38 0.15 7.30
C ALA A 210 16.65 1.17 6.41
N ASP A 211 16.72 0.94 5.10
CA ASP A 211 16.11 1.81 4.09
C ASP A 211 14.59 1.93 4.28
N SER A 212 13.94 0.81 4.55
CA SER A 212 12.51 0.75 4.78
C SER A 212 12.18 0.32 6.20
N LYS A 213 11.17 0.94 6.79
CA LYS A 213 10.76 0.72 8.19
C LYS A 213 9.27 0.54 8.31
N VAL A 214 8.85 -0.58 8.87
CA VAL A 214 7.45 -0.91 9.15
C VAL A 214 7.24 -0.83 10.65
N ARG A 215 6.53 0.22 11.10
CA ARG A 215 6.21 0.50 12.50
C ARG A 215 4.73 0.25 12.73
N GLY A 216 4.41 -0.76 13.51
CA GLY A 216 3.08 -1.25 13.79
C GLY A 216 2.92 -2.71 13.44
N SER A 217 1.78 -3.29 13.77
CA SER A 217 1.53 -4.73 13.58
C SER A 217 1.39 -5.09 12.09
N VAL A 218 1.82 -6.30 11.76
CA VAL A 218 1.57 -6.93 10.46
C VAL A 218 0.63 -8.10 10.68
N THR A 219 -0.52 -8.07 10.06
CA THR A 219 -1.57 -9.07 10.24
C THR A 219 -2.14 -9.51 8.90
N GLY A 220 -2.80 -10.66 8.89
CA GLY A 220 -3.48 -11.18 7.71
C GLY A 220 -3.59 -12.69 7.75
N SER A 221 -4.73 -13.21 7.32
CA SER A 221 -4.98 -14.66 7.25
C SER A 221 -4.35 -15.29 6.01
N SER A 222 -3.97 -14.46 5.03
CA SER A 222 -3.50 -14.89 3.72
C SER A 222 -2.79 -13.70 3.03
N GLY A 223 -2.27 -13.92 1.84
CA GLY A 223 -1.54 -12.91 1.08
C GLY A 223 -0.03 -13.06 1.20
N THR A 224 0.69 -12.21 0.51
CA THR A 224 2.14 -12.32 0.37
C THR A 224 2.83 -11.00 0.69
N ILE A 225 3.92 -11.07 1.45
CA ILE A 225 4.87 -9.97 1.60
C ILE A 225 6.16 -10.38 0.93
N ASN A 226 6.63 -9.61 -0.03
CA ASN A 226 7.87 -9.85 -0.73
C ASN A 226 8.91 -8.81 -0.33
N LYS A 227 10.12 -9.25 -0.02
CA LYS A 227 11.32 -8.44 0.05
C LYS A 227 12.20 -8.80 -1.13
N GLU A 228 12.31 -7.88 -2.07
CA GLU A 228 13.10 -8.02 -3.30
C GLU A 228 14.30 -7.05 -3.28
N ASN A 229 15.23 -7.23 -4.21
CA ASN A 229 16.38 -6.37 -4.44
C ASN A 229 17.29 -6.16 -3.21
N ALA A 230 18.31 -5.30 -3.35
CA ALA A 230 19.38 -5.14 -2.38
C ALA A 230 19.02 -4.30 -1.16
N GLY A 231 17.94 -3.50 -1.19
CA GLY A 231 17.54 -2.65 -0.08
C GLY A 231 17.24 -3.42 1.20
N SER A 232 17.23 -2.71 2.31
CA SER A 232 16.98 -3.26 3.64
C SER A 232 15.59 -2.93 4.15
N LEU A 233 15.00 -3.82 4.95
CA LEU A 233 13.66 -3.69 5.54
C LEU A 233 13.73 -4.01 7.03
N ALA A 234 13.16 -3.17 7.88
CA ALA A 234 13.06 -3.42 9.31
C ALA A 234 11.61 -3.43 9.78
N PHE A 235 11.22 -4.49 10.46
CA PHE A 235 9.96 -4.56 11.18
C PHE A 235 10.18 -4.19 12.65
N TYR A 236 9.34 -3.28 13.17
CA TYR A 236 9.37 -2.81 14.55
C TYR A 236 8.14 -3.26 15.34
N GLY A 237 7.12 -3.77 14.68
CA GLY A 237 5.88 -4.23 15.29
C GLY A 237 5.73 -5.75 15.33
N ASP A 238 4.61 -6.19 15.87
CA ASP A 238 4.25 -7.60 15.98
C ASP A 238 3.81 -8.16 14.61
N ILE A 239 4.41 -9.27 14.22
CA ILE A 239 4.10 -10.01 12.98
C ILE A 239 3.55 -11.43 13.27
N SER A 240 3.31 -11.79 14.52
CA SER A 240 2.88 -13.13 14.94
C SER A 240 1.51 -13.54 14.40
N ASN A 241 0.66 -12.56 14.10
CA ASN A 241 -0.68 -12.77 13.56
C ASN A 241 -0.75 -12.75 12.04
N PHE A 242 0.40 -12.67 11.36
CA PHE A 242 0.46 -12.86 9.93
C PHE A 242 0.59 -14.34 9.61
N SER A 243 -0.34 -14.91 8.86
CA SER A 243 -0.36 -16.32 8.44
C SER A 243 -0.25 -16.51 6.92
N GLY A 244 0.10 -15.46 6.19
CA GLY A 244 0.40 -15.51 4.78
C GLY A 244 1.82 -16.00 4.46
N VAL A 245 2.33 -15.63 3.31
CA VAL A 245 3.67 -15.97 2.82
C VAL A 245 4.60 -14.76 2.92
N PHE A 246 5.76 -14.92 3.55
CA PHE A 246 6.84 -13.94 3.49
C PHE A 246 7.97 -14.49 2.62
N ASN A 247 8.26 -13.81 1.52
CA ASN A 247 9.34 -14.17 0.61
C ASN A 247 10.52 -13.21 0.77
N GLN A 248 11.63 -13.70 1.27
CA GLN A 248 12.93 -13.02 1.27
C GLN A 248 13.70 -13.42 0.01
N LYS A 249 13.76 -12.55 -0.98
CA LYS A 249 14.41 -12.82 -2.28
C LYS A 249 15.73 -12.07 -2.45
N GLY A 250 15.96 -11.00 -1.69
CA GLY A 250 17.18 -10.19 -1.76
C GLY A 250 17.27 -9.18 -0.63
N GLY A 251 18.44 -8.55 -0.46
CA GLY A 251 18.70 -7.56 0.58
C GLY A 251 18.66 -8.14 1.99
N THR A 252 18.38 -7.28 2.98
CA THR A 252 18.36 -7.68 4.38
C THR A 252 17.05 -7.32 5.04
N THR A 253 16.45 -8.25 5.76
CA THR A 253 15.28 -7.98 6.61
C THR A 253 15.63 -8.16 8.07
N PHE A 254 15.32 -7.17 8.89
CA PHE A 254 15.48 -7.17 10.34
C PHE A 254 14.13 -7.36 11.02
N LEU A 255 14.04 -8.32 11.92
CA LEU A 255 12.85 -8.54 12.76
C LEU A 255 13.00 -7.89 14.13
N SER A 256 11.88 -7.58 14.78
CA SER A 256 11.83 -6.97 16.10
C SER A 256 12.32 -7.90 17.19
N GLU A 257 12.97 -7.34 18.24
CA GLU A 257 13.13 -8.01 19.52
C GLU A 257 11.84 -7.87 20.34
N GLY A 258 11.50 -8.86 21.12
CA GLY A 258 10.43 -8.77 22.09
C GLY A 258 9.10 -9.30 21.56
N ALA A 259 8.06 -8.55 21.50
CA ALA A 259 6.74 -9.04 21.22
C ALA A 259 6.72 -9.99 20.03
N ALA A 260 6.87 -11.28 20.29
CA ALA A 260 6.71 -12.34 19.33
C ALA A 260 7.17 -11.93 17.90
N GLY A 261 8.43 -11.58 17.75
CA GLY A 261 9.07 -11.35 16.44
C GLY A 261 9.06 -12.62 15.61
N TYR A 262 7.90 -13.26 15.53
CA TYR A 262 7.74 -14.60 15.05
C TYR A 262 6.84 -14.56 13.84
N PHE A 263 7.30 -15.07 12.75
CA PHE A 263 6.42 -15.55 11.70
C PHE A 263 5.65 -16.80 12.20
N GLY A 264 5.01 -16.69 13.36
CA GLY A 264 4.48 -17.85 14.09
C GLY A 264 3.52 -18.69 13.28
N LYS A 265 2.71 -18.07 12.42
CA LYS A 265 1.74 -18.75 11.54
C LYS A 265 2.14 -18.65 10.07
N ALA A 266 3.09 -17.80 9.72
CA ALA A 266 3.48 -17.52 8.34
C ALA A 266 4.27 -18.68 7.71
N GLN A 267 4.22 -18.71 6.39
CA GLN A 267 5.16 -19.45 5.58
C GLN A 267 6.31 -18.52 5.19
N LEU A 268 7.51 -18.81 5.64
CA LEU A 268 8.72 -18.05 5.33
C LEU A 268 9.52 -18.78 4.25
N ALA A 269 9.74 -18.12 3.12
CA ALA A 269 10.61 -18.61 2.06
C ALA A 269 11.79 -17.66 1.90
N VAL A 270 13.00 -18.16 2.12
CA VAL A 270 14.26 -17.42 1.94
C VAL A 270 14.97 -18.03 0.74
N THR A 271 14.98 -17.29 -0.36
CA THR A 271 15.61 -17.71 -1.63
C THR A 271 16.81 -16.81 -1.99
N GLY A 272 17.05 -15.75 -1.22
CA GLY A 272 18.19 -14.87 -1.38
C GLY A 272 18.20 -13.79 -0.31
N GLY A 273 19.36 -13.11 -0.13
CA GLY A 273 19.55 -12.09 0.88
C GLY A 273 19.72 -12.63 2.30
N ALA A 274 19.42 -11.80 3.29
CA ALA A 274 19.59 -12.14 4.70
C ALA A 274 18.34 -11.82 5.51
N LEU A 275 18.00 -12.70 6.45
CA LEU A 275 17.00 -12.47 7.48
C LEU A 275 17.71 -12.43 8.84
N VAL A 276 17.63 -11.30 9.51
CA VAL A 276 18.23 -11.06 10.82
C VAL A 276 17.12 -11.05 11.87
N ALA A 277 17.13 -12.02 12.74
CA ALA A 277 16.16 -12.14 13.82
C ALA A 277 16.87 -12.58 15.10
N PRO A 278 16.50 -12.02 16.26
CA PRO A 278 17.04 -12.47 17.54
C PRO A 278 16.59 -13.91 17.84
N THR A 279 15.38 -14.26 17.47
CA THR A 279 14.81 -15.59 17.59
C THR A 279 13.80 -15.81 16.48
N LEU A 280 13.85 -16.99 15.84
CA LEU A 280 12.78 -17.46 14.94
C LEU A 280 12.01 -18.59 15.64
N SER A 281 10.72 -18.39 15.80
CA SER A 281 9.82 -19.39 16.36
C SER A 281 8.61 -19.55 15.44
N PHE A 282 8.24 -20.80 15.15
CA PHE A 282 7.09 -21.12 14.31
C PHE A 282 6.05 -21.84 15.14
N GLN A 283 4.80 -21.43 15.00
CA GLN A 283 3.67 -22.22 15.50
C GLN A 283 3.44 -23.43 14.59
N LYS A 284 2.56 -24.34 15.02
CA LYS A 284 2.30 -25.61 14.32
C LYS A 284 2.00 -25.48 12.82
N THR A 285 1.50 -24.34 12.36
CA THR A 285 1.16 -24.06 10.95
C THR A 285 2.24 -23.29 10.19
N GLY A 286 3.26 -22.79 10.89
CA GLY A 286 4.36 -22.06 10.26
C GLY A 286 5.32 -23.00 9.52
N LYS A 287 5.91 -22.51 8.44
CA LYS A 287 6.86 -23.25 7.60
C LYS A 287 8.05 -22.39 7.23
N LEU A 288 9.26 -22.94 7.35
CA LEU A 288 10.48 -22.34 6.81
C LEU A 288 10.94 -23.14 5.60
N THR A 289 11.19 -22.43 4.50
CA THR A 289 11.83 -22.99 3.29
C THR A 289 13.10 -22.19 3.01
N LEU A 290 14.24 -22.88 2.96
CA LEU A 290 15.52 -22.32 2.56
C LEU A 290 15.88 -22.91 1.20
N ALA A 291 16.16 -22.06 0.22
CA ALA A 291 16.73 -22.46 -1.06
C ALA A 291 18.11 -21.79 -1.18
N GLY A 292 19.12 -22.61 -1.33
CA GLY A 292 20.50 -22.16 -1.57
C GLY A 292 20.78 -22.00 -3.07
#